data_d397836fe7a480d656959cfc910f26e7
#
_entry.id   d397836fe7a480d656959cfc910f26e7
#
_cell.length_a   1.000
_cell.length_b   1.000
_cell.length_c   1.000
_cell.angle_alpha   90.00
_cell.angle_beta   90.00
_cell.angle_gamma   90.00
#
_symmetry.space_group_name_H-M   'P 1'
#
loop_
_entity.id
_entity.type
_entity.pdbx_description
1 polymer ?
#
loop_
_entity_poly.entity_id
_entity_poly.type
_entity_poly.pdbx_seq_one_letter_code
_entity_poly.pdbx_strand_id
1 'polypeptide(L)'
;MKADILTKTWIAAILAIFCSALWGSAFPCVKIGYGLFGVDTSQPMSLILFAGIRFFAAGIMVIMTGSIMYKKPLVPKIKELPKVAALSLTQTILQYLFFYIGLANTSGVKSSVIEGMSVFVCILISSLVFRLEKLTKFKIIGCVLGTAGIVVINLDRSLLSGFSLTGDGFILLSTIAYAISSVLIKRFSKDTDTMMLSGWQFLLGGAVMTVIGLLAGGSITLPESPLPAVLMLFYLAFISACAYSIWSLLLKYNPVSKIAVFGFMNPVCGVLLSALLLGEAQQAFRLESLIALVLVSAGIFIVNKMGERN
;
A
#
# COMPACT_ATOMS: atom_id res chain seq x y z
N MET A 1 12.93 18.96 2.27
CA MET A 1 14.15 18.12 2.18
C MET A 1 14.75 18.36 0.80
N LYS A 2 16.06 18.58 0.67
CA LYS A 2 16.69 18.83 -0.65
C LYS A 2 16.58 17.59 -1.54
N ALA A 3 16.29 17.77 -2.82
CA ALA A 3 16.15 16.68 -3.81
C ALA A 3 17.33 15.68 -3.77
N ASP A 4 18.55 16.20 -3.69
CA ASP A 4 19.78 15.40 -3.66
C ASP A 4 19.88 14.41 -2.46
N ILE A 5 19.16 14.68 -1.37
CA ILE A 5 19.14 13.80 -0.21
C ILE A 5 18.26 12.57 -0.50
N LEU A 6 17.11 12.77 -1.15
CA LEU A 6 16.14 11.73 -1.42
C LEU A 6 16.58 10.76 -2.53
N THR A 7 17.55 11.15 -3.36
CA THR A 7 18.12 10.28 -4.42
C THR A 7 19.22 9.36 -3.88
N LYS A 8 19.81 9.66 -2.69
CA LYS A 8 20.79 8.77 -2.06
C LYS A 8 20.16 7.44 -1.71
N THR A 9 20.72 6.36 -2.23
CA THR A 9 20.14 5.01 -2.12
C THR A 9 19.87 4.59 -0.67
N TRP A 10 20.77 4.88 0.26
CA TRP A 10 20.58 4.50 1.66
C TRP A 10 19.46 5.30 2.36
N ILE A 11 19.28 6.59 2.02
CA ILE A 11 18.18 7.40 2.57
C ILE A 11 16.85 6.92 1.98
N ALA A 12 16.80 6.69 0.67
CA ALA A 12 15.62 6.13 0.02
C ALA A 12 15.25 4.77 0.63
N ALA A 13 16.24 3.91 0.91
CA ALA A 13 16.03 2.62 1.54
C ALA A 13 15.46 2.75 2.97
N ILE A 14 16.05 3.60 3.82
CA ILE A 14 15.56 3.80 5.19
C ILE A 14 14.11 4.31 5.16
N LEU A 15 13.81 5.31 4.34
CA LEU A 15 12.46 5.87 4.24
C LEU A 15 11.46 4.87 3.66
N ALA A 16 11.86 4.07 2.67
CA ALA A 16 11.00 3.04 2.09
C ALA A 16 10.73 1.90 3.09
N ILE A 17 11.75 1.45 3.85
CA ILE A 17 11.58 0.45 4.92
C ILE A 17 10.68 1.01 6.03
N PHE A 18 10.83 2.28 6.39
CA PHE A 18 9.95 2.93 7.35
C PHE A 18 8.48 2.95 6.86
N CYS A 19 8.24 3.26 5.59
CA CYS A 19 6.90 3.15 5.00
C CYS A 19 6.37 1.71 5.05
N SER A 20 7.23 0.73 4.75
CA SER A 20 6.87 -0.69 4.79
C SER A 20 6.55 -1.15 6.22
N ALA A 21 7.27 -0.66 7.23
CA ALA A 21 6.97 -0.92 8.64
C ALA A 21 5.61 -0.32 9.06
N LEU A 22 5.31 0.92 8.63
CA LEU A 22 4.01 1.53 8.86
C LEU A 22 2.88 0.70 8.20
N TRP A 23 3.03 0.31 6.93
CA TRP A 23 2.04 -0.54 6.26
C TRP A 23 1.95 -1.94 6.88
N GLY A 24 3.08 -2.51 7.31
CA GLY A 24 3.11 -3.77 8.06
C GLY A 24 2.32 -3.69 9.36
N SER A 25 2.42 -2.57 10.10
CA SER A 25 1.64 -2.35 11.32
C SER A 25 0.14 -2.20 11.06
N ALA A 26 -0.25 -1.82 9.84
CA ALA A 26 -1.67 -1.72 9.50
C ALA A 26 -2.40 -3.06 9.58
N PHE A 27 -1.73 -4.19 9.29
CA PHE A 27 -2.38 -5.51 9.34
C PHE A 27 -3.00 -5.83 10.72
N PRO A 28 -2.22 -5.86 11.82
CA PRO A 28 -2.81 -6.08 13.14
C PRO A 28 -3.74 -4.94 13.58
N CYS A 29 -3.38 -3.68 13.31
CA CYS A 29 -4.18 -2.54 13.75
C CYS A 29 -5.53 -2.42 13.04
N VAL A 30 -5.65 -2.84 11.79
CA VAL A 30 -6.94 -2.92 11.08
C VAL A 30 -7.81 -3.98 11.71
N LYS A 31 -7.28 -5.16 12.07
CA LYS A 31 -8.05 -6.21 12.78
C LYS A 31 -8.58 -5.71 14.13
N ILE A 32 -7.72 -5.02 14.89
CA ILE A 32 -8.14 -4.39 16.16
C ILE A 32 -9.22 -3.33 15.91
N GLY A 33 -9.04 -2.51 14.86
CA GLY A 33 -10.01 -1.51 14.45
C GLY A 33 -11.38 -2.11 14.10
N TYR A 34 -11.41 -3.24 13.39
CA TYR A 34 -12.67 -3.94 13.09
C TYR A 34 -13.41 -4.35 14.38
N GLY A 35 -12.69 -4.91 15.36
CA GLY A 35 -13.30 -5.24 16.66
C GLY A 35 -13.83 -4.01 17.39
N LEU A 36 -13.07 -2.91 17.41
CA LEU A 36 -13.45 -1.68 18.10
C LEU A 36 -14.66 -0.98 17.46
N PHE A 37 -14.86 -1.08 16.16
CA PHE A 37 -15.97 -0.47 15.41
C PHE A 37 -17.09 -1.46 15.07
N GLY A 38 -17.06 -2.67 15.62
CA GLY A 38 -18.07 -3.70 15.34
C GLY A 38 -18.25 -3.98 13.85
N VAL A 39 -17.15 -3.93 13.09
CA VAL A 39 -17.18 -4.14 11.63
C VAL A 39 -17.40 -5.62 11.36
N ASP A 40 -18.50 -5.93 10.68
CA ASP A 40 -18.75 -7.29 10.21
C ASP A 40 -17.79 -7.64 9.06
N THR A 41 -16.81 -8.49 9.35
CA THR A 41 -15.79 -8.90 8.37
C THR A 41 -16.32 -9.85 7.31
N SER A 42 -17.51 -10.42 7.49
CA SER A 42 -18.20 -11.22 6.48
C SER A 42 -18.86 -10.36 5.39
N GLN A 43 -19.04 -9.06 5.65
CA GLN A 43 -19.66 -8.12 4.74
C GLN A 43 -18.60 -7.20 4.10
N PRO A 44 -18.22 -7.39 2.83
CA PRO A 44 -17.22 -6.56 2.15
C PRO A 44 -17.53 -5.06 2.17
N MET A 45 -18.83 -4.70 2.16
CA MET A 45 -19.25 -3.29 2.15
C MET A 45 -18.99 -2.58 3.49
N SER A 46 -19.03 -3.30 4.62
CA SER A 46 -18.62 -2.78 5.93
C SER A 46 -17.10 -2.52 5.98
N LEU A 47 -16.31 -3.40 5.36
CA LEU A 47 -14.86 -3.20 5.23
C LEU A 47 -14.54 -2.00 4.36
N ILE A 48 -15.27 -1.81 3.24
CA ILE A 48 -15.13 -0.66 2.33
C ILE A 48 -15.53 0.63 3.04
N LEU A 49 -16.61 0.63 3.82
CA LEU A 49 -17.05 1.78 4.62
C LEU A 49 -15.97 2.19 5.64
N PHE A 50 -15.46 1.23 6.39
CA PHE A 50 -14.38 1.49 7.37
C PHE A 50 -13.12 2.03 6.71
N ALA A 51 -12.71 1.45 5.59
CA ALA A 51 -11.57 1.92 4.82
C ALA A 51 -11.80 3.32 4.24
N GLY A 52 -13.02 3.60 3.75
CA GLY A 52 -13.40 4.92 3.25
C GLY A 52 -13.25 6.01 4.30
N ILE A 53 -13.78 5.80 5.50
CA ILE A 53 -13.67 6.73 6.64
C ILE A 53 -12.19 6.94 7.01
N ARG A 54 -11.41 5.87 7.06
CA ARG A 54 -9.97 5.93 7.35
C ARG A 54 -9.21 6.76 6.33
N PHE A 55 -9.44 6.54 5.03
CA PHE A 55 -8.76 7.29 3.97
C PHE A 55 -9.23 8.73 3.90
N PHE A 56 -10.51 8.99 4.15
CA PHE A 56 -11.03 10.36 4.25
C PHE A 56 -10.31 11.13 5.37
N ALA A 57 -10.19 10.53 6.55
CA ALA A 57 -9.44 11.10 7.68
C ALA A 57 -7.95 11.30 7.33
N ALA A 58 -7.32 10.33 6.63
CA ALA A 58 -5.95 10.47 6.17
C ALA A 58 -5.79 11.65 5.19
N GLY A 59 -6.74 11.85 4.28
CA GLY A 59 -6.76 12.98 3.35
C GLY A 59 -6.79 14.31 4.08
N ILE A 60 -7.67 14.47 5.08
CA ILE A 60 -7.73 15.66 5.94
C ILE A 60 -6.37 15.87 6.62
N MET A 61 -5.81 14.82 7.21
CA MET A 61 -4.52 14.89 7.92
C MET A 61 -3.38 15.37 7.02
N VAL A 62 -3.27 14.85 5.79
CA VAL A 62 -2.24 15.28 4.83
C VAL A 62 -2.46 16.73 4.40
N ILE A 63 -3.71 17.11 4.09
CA ILE A 63 -4.03 18.48 3.65
C ILE A 63 -3.72 19.49 4.77
N MET A 64 -4.12 19.20 6.01
CA MET A 64 -3.84 20.05 7.16
C MET A 64 -2.33 20.18 7.40
N THR A 65 -1.62 19.05 7.47
CA THR A 65 -0.16 19.04 7.69
C THR A 65 0.56 19.80 6.56
N GLY A 66 0.20 19.56 5.31
CA GLY A 66 0.78 20.25 4.16
C GLY A 66 0.47 21.74 4.17
N SER A 67 -0.74 22.15 4.52
CA SER A 67 -1.13 23.56 4.61
C SER A 67 -0.34 24.30 5.70
N ILE A 68 -0.10 23.67 6.85
CA ILE A 68 0.73 24.21 7.93
C ILE A 68 2.20 24.33 7.48
N MET A 69 2.75 23.25 6.89
CA MET A 69 4.15 23.22 6.43
C MET A 69 4.45 24.27 5.36
N TYR A 70 3.53 24.46 4.44
CA TYR A 70 3.71 25.43 3.33
C TYR A 70 3.20 26.83 3.67
N LYS A 71 2.60 27.02 4.87
CA LYS A 71 1.98 28.27 5.32
C LYS A 71 0.96 28.83 4.31
N LYS A 72 0.25 27.94 3.62
CA LYS A 72 -0.80 28.26 2.64
C LYS A 72 -1.75 27.07 2.48
N PRO A 73 -3.03 27.31 2.11
CA PRO A 73 -3.96 26.23 1.83
C PRO A 73 -3.45 25.31 0.73
N LEU A 74 -3.46 24.00 1.01
CA LEU A 74 -3.05 22.96 0.07
C LEU A 74 -4.25 22.57 -0.81
N VAL A 75 -4.60 23.44 -1.76
CA VAL A 75 -5.77 23.27 -2.65
C VAL A 75 -5.30 23.03 -4.09
N PRO A 76 -5.87 22.04 -4.81
CA PRO A 76 -5.54 21.79 -6.20
C PRO A 76 -6.07 22.92 -7.10
N LYS A 77 -5.30 23.27 -8.11
CA LYS A 77 -5.78 24.13 -9.19
C LYS A 77 -6.73 23.33 -10.08
N ILE A 78 -7.64 24.01 -10.80
CA ILE A 78 -8.61 23.34 -11.70
C ILE A 78 -7.91 22.37 -12.66
N LYS A 79 -6.77 22.73 -13.23
CA LYS A 79 -5.97 21.90 -14.12
C LYS A 79 -5.35 20.64 -13.45
N GLU A 80 -5.33 20.58 -12.13
CA GLU A 80 -4.78 19.47 -11.35
C GLU A 80 -5.88 18.48 -10.92
N LEU A 81 -7.16 18.89 -10.97
CA LEU A 81 -8.30 18.03 -10.60
C LEU A 81 -8.34 16.71 -11.36
N PRO A 82 -8.10 16.63 -12.68
CA PRO A 82 -8.05 15.35 -13.37
C PRO A 82 -6.97 14.41 -12.86
N LYS A 83 -5.81 14.94 -12.43
CA LYS A 83 -4.72 14.15 -11.84
C LYS A 83 -5.13 13.59 -10.48
N VAL A 84 -5.76 14.42 -9.66
CA VAL A 84 -6.32 13.99 -8.36
C VAL A 84 -7.37 12.92 -8.57
N ALA A 85 -8.33 13.12 -9.49
CA ALA A 85 -9.37 12.15 -9.79
C ALA A 85 -8.80 10.81 -10.29
N ALA A 86 -7.81 10.83 -11.19
CA ALA A 86 -7.14 9.63 -11.68
C ALA A 86 -6.44 8.85 -10.55
N LEU A 87 -5.77 9.55 -9.63
CA LEU A 87 -5.14 8.92 -8.46
C LEU A 87 -6.18 8.42 -7.46
N SER A 88 -7.25 9.18 -7.18
CA SER A 88 -8.35 8.74 -6.33
C SER A 88 -8.96 7.44 -6.86
N LEU A 89 -9.20 7.39 -8.17
CA LEU A 89 -9.77 6.22 -8.82
C LEU A 89 -8.83 5.01 -8.74
N THR A 90 -7.56 5.17 -9.09
CA THR A 90 -6.63 4.03 -9.21
C THR A 90 -6.06 3.60 -7.86
N GLN A 91 -5.64 4.53 -7.00
CA GLN A 91 -4.92 4.22 -5.76
C GLN A 91 -5.83 3.99 -4.56
N THR A 92 -7.04 4.58 -4.54
CA THR A 92 -7.93 4.47 -3.40
C THR A 92 -9.18 3.67 -3.76
N ILE A 93 -9.94 4.07 -4.77
CA ILE A 93 -11.23 3.44 -5.06
C ILE A 93 -11.04 2.03 -5.65
N LEU A 94 -10.48 1.91 -6.85
CA LEU A 94 -10.37 0.62 -7.54
C LEU A 94 -9.45 -0.35 -6.80
N GLN A 95 -8.29 0.13 -6.32
CA GLN A 95 -7.36 -0.71 -5.57
C GLN A 95 -8.05 -1.37 -4.39
N TYR A 96 -8.73 -0.61 -3.53
CA TYR A 96 -9.30 -1.15 -2.30
C TYR A 96 -10.64 -1.83 -2.50
N LEU A 97 -11.49 -1.40 -3.45
CA LEU A 97 -12.69 -2.16 -3.83
C LEU A 97 -12.32 -3.57 -4.29
N PHE A 98 -11.40 -3.69 -5.23
CA PHE A 98 -10.94 -4.99 -5.70
C PHE A 98 -10.25 -5.79 -4.60
N PHE A 99 -9.45 -5.14 -3.75
CA PHE A 99 -8.79 -5.81 -2.64
C PHE A 99 -9.78 -6.43 -1.66
N TYR A 100 -10.74 -5.65 -1.15
CA TYR A 100 -11.67 -6.14 -0.14
C TYR A 100 -12.66 -7.17 -0.68
N ILE A 101 -13.18 -6.97 -1.90
CA ILE A 101 -14.04 -7.95 -2.54
C ILE A 101 -13.25 -9.24 -2.86
N GLY A 102 -12.03 -9.10 -3.36
CA GLY A 102 -11.15 -10.22 -3.62
C GLY A 102 -10.83 -11.01 -2.35
N LEU A 103 -10.45 -10.32 -1.27
CA LEU A 103 -10.12 -10.94 0.01
C LEU A 103 -11.30 -11.70 0.63
N ALA A 104 -12.52 -11.24 0.42
CA ALA A 104 -13.73 -11.95 0.87
C ALA A 104 -13.96 -13.27 0.11
N ASN A 105 -13.37 -13.45 -1.08
CA ASN A 105 -13.59 -14.61 -1.97
C ASN A 105 -12.34 -15.47 -2.18
N THR A 106 -11.25 -15.22 -1.43
CA THR A 106 -10.03 -16.04 -1.47
C THR A 106 -9.38 -16.11 -0.08
N SER A 107 -8.39 -16.99 0.08
CA SER A 107 -7.67 -17.06 1.35
C SER A 107 -6.73 -15.85 1.54
N GLY A 108 -6.54 -15.45 2.81
CA GLY A 108 -5.58 -14.40 3.16
C GLY A 108 -4.15 -14.71 2.70
N VAL A 109 -3.77 -15.98 2.69
CA VAL A 109 -2.46 -16.45 2.22
C VAL A 109 -2.31 -16.20 0.72
N LYS A 110 -3.28 -16.60 -0.12
CA LYS A 110 -3.26 -16.31 -1.56
C LYS A 110 -3.26 -14.81 -1.84
N SER A 111 -4.10 -14.05 -1.15
CA SER A 111 -4.12 -12.57 -1.25
C SER A 111 -2.75 -11.98 -0.99
N SER A 112 -2.08 -12.41 0.08
CA SER A 112 -0.74 -11.93 0.47
C SER A 112 0.32 -12.23 -0.60
N VAL A 113 0.28 -13.42 -1.20
CA VAL A 113 1.19 -13.78 -2.29
C VAL A 113 0.93 -12.92 -3.53
N ILE A 114 -0.33 -12.78 -3.94
CA ILE A 114 -0.69 -11.99 -5.13
C ILE A 114 -0.37 -10.50 -4.89
N GLU A 115 -0.64 -9.97 -3.70
CA GLU A 115 -0.24 -8.58 -3.36
C GLU A 115 1.27 -8.40 -3.40
N GLY A 116 2.04 -9.36 -2.93
CA GLY A 116 3.51 -9.35 -3.06
C GLY A 116 3.98 -9.23 -4.52
N MET A 117 3.23 -9.78 -5.46
CA MET A 117 3.50 -9.62 -6.90
C MET A 117 3.30 -8.18 -7.40
N SER A 118 2.67 -7.28 -6.63
CA SER A 118 2.48 -5.88 -7.01
C SER A 118 3.80 -5.18 -7.37
N VAL A 119 4.88 -5.56 -6.73
CA VAL A 119 6.24 -5.06 -7.06
C VAL A 119 6.63 -5.40 -8.48
N PHE A 120 6.42 -6.65 -8.89
CA PHE A 120 6.69 -7.10 -10.25
C PHE A 120 5.77 -6.41 -11.26
N VAL A 121 4.48 -6.31 -10.94
CA VAL A 121 3.49 -5.59 -11.77
C VAL A 121 3.87 -4.12 -11.94
N CYS A 122 4.32 -3.45 -10.87
CA CYS A 122 4.83 -2.06 -10.93
C CYS A 122 6.01 -1.93 -11.90
N ILE A 123 6.98 -2.84 -11.84
CA ILE A 123 8.16 -2.82 -12.71
C ILE A 123 7.77 -3.07 -14.17
N LEU A 124 6.88 -4.03 -14.43
CA LEU A 124 6.38 -4.31 -15.78
C LEU A 124 5.61 -3.13 -16.36
N ILE A 125 4.66 -2.57 -15.61
CA ILE A 125 3.85 -1.44 -16.06
C ILE A 125 4.73 -0.21 -16.28
N SER A 126 5.65 0.09 -15.38
CA SER A 126 6.59 1.20 -15.50
C SER A 126 7.49 1.06 -16.74
N SER A 127 7.97 -0.15 -17.02
CA SER A 127 8.95 -0.41 -18.09
C SER A 127 8.30 -0.64 -19.45
N LEU A 128 7.23 -1.44 -19.53
CA LEU A 128 6.64 -1.88 -20.80
C LEU A 128 5.50 -0.99 -21.28
N VAL A 129 4.62 -0.56 -20.36
CA VAL A 129 3.45 0.25 -20.70
C VAL A 129 3.81 1.74 -20.78
N PHE A 130 4.38 2.28 -19.71
CA PHE A 130 4.70 3.71 -19.63
C PHE A 130 6.11 4.05 -20.12
N ARG A 131 6.97 3.05 -20.30
CA ARG A 131 8.35 3.20 -20.81
C ARG A 131 9.18 4.25 -20.06
N LEU A 132 8.96 4.35 -18.73
CA LEU A 132 9.70 5.28 -17.87
C LEU A 132 11.10 4.80 -17.54
N GLU A 133 11.34 3.51 -17.65
CA GLU A 133 12.61 2.85 -17.31
C GLU A 133 12.78 1.56 -18.11
N LYS A 134 14.03 1.13 -18.32
CA LYS A 134 14.33 -0.12 -19.02
C LYS A 134 14.04 -1.33 -18.12
N LEU A 135 13.48 -2.38 -18.69
CA LEU A 135 13.34 -3.68 -18.05
C LEU A 135 14.67 -4.45 -18.22
N THR A 136 15.42 -4.58 -17.14
CA THR A 136 16.71 -5.29 -17.15
C THR A 136 16.55 -6.70 -16.57
N LYS A 137 17.46 -7.63 -16.93
CA LYS A 137 17.50 -8.99 -16.37
C LYS A 137 17.63 -8.98 -14.84
N PHE A 138 18.32 -8.01 -14.26
CA PHE A 138 18.47 -7.88 -12.82
C PHE A 138 17.17 -7.49 -12.12
N LYS A 139 16.34 -6.66 -12.75
CA LYS A 139 15.00 -6.34 -12.23
C LYS A 139 14.12 -7.59 -12.20
N ILE A 140 14.18 -8.42 -13.25
CA ILE A 140 13.43 -9.69 -13.30
C ILE A 140 13.93 -10.65 -12.22
N ILE A 141 15.25 -10.88 -12.12
CA ILE A 141 15.83 -11.77 -11.10
C ILE A 141 15.45 -11.30 -9.69
N GLY A 142 15.58 -9.99 -9.39
CA GLY A 142 15.21 -9.46 -8.09
C GLY A 142 13.72 -9.62 -7.76
N CYS A 143 12.84 -9.45 -8.75
CA CYS A 143 11.41 -9.70 -8.58
C CYS A 143 11.09 -11.18 -8.33
N VAL A 144 11.74 -12.09 -9.04
CA VAL A 144 11.58 -13.55 -8.82
C VAL A 144 12.01 -13.91 -7.39
N LEU A 145 13.17 -13.42 -6.93
CA LEU A 145 13.64 -13.67 -5.57
C LEU A 145 12.69 -13.07 -4.51
N GLY A 146 12.26 -11.82 -4.69
CA GLY A 146 11.33 -11.18 -3.77
C GLY A 146 9.99 -11.91 -3.71
N THR A 147 9.44 -12.31 -4.85
CA THR A 147 8.20 -13.10 -4.93
C THR A 147 8.38 -14.48 -4.29
N ALA A 148 9.51 -15.14 -4.52
CA ALA A 148 9.83 -16.42 -3.86
C ALA A 148 9.84 -16.26 -2.33
N GLY A 149 10.41 -15.17 -1.79
CA GLY A 149 10.35 -14.86 -0.37
C GLY A 149 8.92 -14.71 0.15
N ILE A 150 8.04 -14.01 -0.59
CA ILE A 150 6.61 -13.89 -0.22
C ILE A 150 5.91 -15.26 -0.24
N VAL A 151 6.21 -16.10 -1.21
CA VAL A 151 5.66 -17.47 -1.28
C VAL A 151 6.11 -18.28 -0.08
N VAL A 152 7.41 -18.23 0.27
CA VAL A 152 7.96 -19.00 1.39
C VAL A 152 7.32 -18.58 2.74
N ILE A 153 7.19 -17.28 3.01
CA ILE A 153 6.60 -16.81 4.28
C ILE A 153 5.11 -17.15 4.41
N ASN A 154 4.43 -17.32 3.28
CA ASN A 154 3.00 -17.66 3.20
C ASN A 154 2.78 -19.12 2.78
N LEU A 155 3.74 -20.02 2.98
CA LEU A 155 3.64 -21.41 2.51
C LEU A 155 2.54 -22.15 3.30
N ASP A 156 1.42 -22.43 2.64
CA ASP A 156 0.25 -23.10 3.18
C ASP A 156 -0.45 -23.94 2.11
N ARG A 157 -1.20 -24.98 2.54
CA ARG A 157 -1.98 -25.84 1.61
C ARG A 157 -3.03 -25.08 0.82
N SER A 158 -3.52 -23.94 1.31
CA SER A 158 -4.48 -23.11 0.60
C SER A 158 -3.95 -22.52 -0.72
N LEU A 159 -2.62 -22.42 -0.88
CA LEU A 159 -2.00 -22.02 -2.16
C LEU A 159 -2.31 -23.01 -3.31
N LEU A 160 -2.55 -24.28 -3.00
CA LEU A 160 -2.85 -25.33 -3.96
C LEU A 160 -4.35 -25.42 -4.31
N SER A 161 -5.22 -24.66 -3.62
CA SER A 161 -6.63 -24.57 -3.99
C SER A 161 -6.79 -23.86 -5.35
N GLY A 162 -7.79 -24.26 -6.15
CA GLY A 162 -8.02 -23.74 -7.50
C GLY A 162 -8.09 -22.23 -7.58
N PHE A 163 -7.92 -21.63 -8.76
CA PHE A 163 -8.00 -20.19 -9.01
C PHE A 163 -9.45 -19.71 -8.92
N SER A 164 -9.68 -18.64 -8.13
CA SER A 164 -10.96 -17.94 -8.03
C SER A 164 -10.89 -16.61 -8.79
N LEU A 165 -11.76 -16.43 -9.79
CA LEU A 165 -11.78 -15.17 -10.55
C LEU A 165 -12.20 -13.98 -9.68
N THR A 166 -13.24 -14.15 -8.84
CA THR A 166 -13.74 -13.10 -7.92
C THR A 166 -12.86 -12.92 -6.69
N GLY A 167 -12.03 -13.90 -6.35
CA GLY A 167 -11.03 -13.82 -5.29
C GLY A 167 -9.67 -13.41 -5.83
N ASP A 168 -8.92 -14.38 -6.34
CA ASP A 168 -7.53 -14.20 -6.79
C ASP A 168 -7.42 -13.18 -7.93
N GLY A 169 -8.37 -13.20 -8.89
CA GLY A 169 -8.41 -12.25 -10.00
C GLY A 169 -8.65 -10.81 -9.54
N PHE A 170 -9.51 -10.61 -8.54
CA PHE A 170 -9.76 -9.27 -8.00
C PHE A 170 -8.56 -8.74 -7.20
N ILE A 171 -7.86 -9.59 -6.43
CA ILE A 171 -6.60 -9.18 -5.80
C ILE A 171 -5.56 -8.78 -6.87
N LEU A 172 -5.48 -9.51 -7.98
CA LEU A 172 -4.59 -9.13 -9.09
C LEU A 172 -4.99 -7.78 -9.70
N LEU A 173 -6.28 -7.50 -9.90
CA LEU A 173 -6.76 -6.20 -10.36
C LEU A 173 -6.41 -5.07 -9.38
N SER A 174 -6.47 -5.34 -8.08
CA SER A 174 -5.99 -4.41 -7.04
C SER A 174 -4.50 -4.09 -7.22
N THR A 175 -3.65 -5.10 -7.44
CA THR A 175 -2.21 -4.86 -7.66
C THR A 175 -1.93 -4.09 -8.94
N ILE A 176 -2.70 -4.32 -10.00
CA ILE A 176 -2.61 -3.56 -11.25
C ILE A 176 -3.00 -2.09 -11.02
N ALA A 177 -4.09 -1.84 -10.30
CA ALA A 177 -4.53 -0.48 -9.95
C ALA A 177 -3.47 0.27 -9.13
N TYR A 178 -2.88 -0.39 -8.14
CA TYR A 178 -1.76 0.13 -7.37
C TYR A 178 -0.53 0.44 -8.25
N ALA A 179 -0.18 -0.46 -9.15
CA ALA A 179 0.97 -0.27 -10.05
C ALA A 179 0.77 0.92 -11.00
N ILE A 180 -0.43 1.05 -11.57
CA ILE A 180 -0.80 2.21 -12.40
C ILE A 180 -0.70 3.49 -11.57
N SER A 181 -1.24 3.52 -10.36
CA SER A 181 -1.19 4.70 -9.49
C SER A 181 0.25 5.12 -9.16
N SER A 182 1.14 4.16 -8.91
CA SER A 182 2.56 4.43 -8.64
C SER A 182 3.26 5.12 -9.80
N VAL A 183 2.95 4.70 -11.04
CA VAL A 183 3.46 5.33 -12.25
C VAL A 183 2.83 6.72 -12.47
N LEU A 184 1.53 6.87 -12.21
CA LEU A 184 0.83 8.15 -12.29
C LEU A 184 1.41 9.16 -11.29
N ILE A 185 1.70 8.75 -10.05
CA ILE A 185 2.38 9.59 -9.06
C ILE A 185 3.72 10.06 -9.61
N LYS A 186 4.54 9.15 -10.14
CA LYS A 186 5.83 9.48 -10.77
C LYS A 186 5.68 10.51 -11.88
N ARG A 187 4.66 10.36 -12.72
CA ARG A 187 4.41 11.25 -13.87
C ARG A 187 3.88 12.61 -13.40
N PHE A 188 2.88 12.63 -12.53
CA PHE A 188 2.20 13.86 -12.10
C PHE A 188 3.07 14.70 -11.15
N SER A 189 3.94 14.06 -10.37
CA SER A 189 4.84 14.74 -9.43
C SER A 189 5.93 15.59 -10.11
N LYS A 190 6.04 15.55 -11.44
CA LYS A 190 6.98 16.41 -12.18
C LYS A 190 6.58 17.89 -12.13
N ASP A 191 5.27 18.15 -12.17
CA ASP A 191 4.69 19.50 -12.26
C ASP A 191 3.62 19.79 -11.19
N THR A 192 3.36 18.83 -10.31
CA THR A 192 2.33 18.91 -9.27
C THR A 192 2.93 18.50 -7.92
N ASP A 193 2.48 19.15 -6.86
CA ASP A 193 2.92 18.85 -5.51
C ASP A 193 2.42 17.48 -5.05
N THR A 194 3.34 16.62 -4.56
CA THR A 194 3.02 15.24 -4.17
C THR A 194 2.16 15.17 -2.92
N MET A 195 2.33 16.13 -2.00
CA MET A 195 1.55 16.16 -0.77
C MET A 195 0.10 16.56 -1.06
N MET A 196 -0.09 17.54 -1.97
CA MET A 196 -1.41 17.92 -2.48
C MET A 196 -2.08 16.72 -3.19
N LEU A 197 -1.37 16.04 -4.09
CA LEU A 197 -1.89 14.86 -4.78
C LEU A 197 -2.32 13.77 -3.79
N SER A 198 -1.48 13.44 -2.80
CA SER A 198 -1.77 12.40 -1.81
C SER A 198 -2.94 12.78 -0.90
N GLY A 199 -3.00 14.03 -0.43
CA GLY A 199 -4.07 14.49 0.45
C GLY A 199 -5.44 14.48 -0.24
N TRP A 200 -5.53 15.06 -1.41
CA TRP A 200 -6.80 15.17 -2.13
C TRP A 200 -7.28 13.86 -2.74
N GLN A 201 -6.36 12.99 -3.18
CA GLN A 201 -6.77 11.67 -3.67
C GLN A 201 -7.35 10.80 -2.54
N PHE A 202 -6.81 10.88 -1.31
CA PHE A 202 -7.38 10.20 -0.16
C PHE A 202 -8.71 10.83 0.28
N LEU A 203 -8.80 12.15 0.29
CA LEU A 203 -10.03 12.83 0.65
C LEU A 203 -11.18 12.44 -0.30
N LEU A 204 -10.98 12.57 -1.61
CA LEU A 204 -11.99 12.22 -2.60
C LEU A 204 -12.24 10.71 -2.67
N GLY A 205 -11.19 9.91 -2.73
CA GLY A 205 -11.30 8.46 -2.78
C GLY A 205 -11.97 7.88 -1.53
N GLY A 206 -11.58 8.38 -0.34
CA GLY A 206 -12.18 8.01 0.93
C GLY A 206 -13.66 8.41 1.01
N ALA A 207 -14.01 9.62 0.56
CA ALA A 207 -15.41 10.06 0.50
C ALA A 207 -16.25 9.14 -0.41
N VAL A 208 -15.77 8.84 -1.62
CA VAL A 208 -16.46 7.95 -2.57
C VAL A 208 -16.62 6.54 -1.98
N MET A 209 -15.56 5.98 -1.38
CA MET A 209 -15.65 4.65 -0.74
C MET A 209 -16.63 4.64 0.44
N THR A 210 -16.65 5.70 1.24
CA THR A 210 -17.62 5.85 2.35
C THR A 210 -19.05 5.83 1.81
N VAL A 211 -19.32 6.61 0.76
CA VAL A 211 -20.65 6.64 0.13
C VAL A 211 -21.03 5.29 -0.48
N ILE A 212 -20.11 4.64 -1.21
CA ILE A 212 -20.34 3.29 -1.77
C ILE A 212 -20.65 2.30 -0.63
N GLY A 213 -19.83 2.28 0.43
CA GLY A 213 -20.03 1.37 1.56
C GLY A 213 -21.39 1.56 2.21
N LEU A 214 -21.80 2.82 2.47
CA LEU A 214 -23.11 3.14 3.06
C LEU A 214 -24.28 2.73 2.15
N LEU A 215 -24.23 3.12 0.87
CA LEU A 215 -25.32 2.83 -0.08
C LEU A 215 -25.48 1.34 -0.37
N ALA A 216 -24.39 0.58 -0.26
CA ALA A 216 -24.40 -0.87 -0.46
C ALA A 216 -24.64 -1.68 0.83
N GLY A 217 -25.12 -1.02 1.90
CA GLY A 217 -25.56 -1.67 3.14
C GLY A 217 -24.43 -1.99 4.15
N GLY A 218 -23.24 -1.42 3.96
CA GLY A 218 -22.16 -1.51 4.94
C GLY A 218 -22.52 -0.78 6.22
N SER A 219 -22.14 -1.35 7.36
CA SER A 219 -22.43 -0.80 8.69
C SER A 219 -21.19 -0.84 9.59
N ILE A 220 -21.10 0.15 10.47
CA ILE A 220 -20.14 0.21 11.57
C ILE A 220 -20.90 0.59 12.83
N THR A 221 -20.46 0.08 13.97
CA THR A 221 -21.07 0.39 15.27
C THR A 221 -20.09 1.24 16.07
N LEU A 222 -20.57 2.35 16.63
CA LEU A 222 -19.76 3.14 17.55
C LEU A 222 -19.73 2.43 18.92
N PRO A 223 -18.53 2.21 19.49
CA PRO A 223 -18.42 1.54 20.80
C PRO A 223 -18.91 2.43 21.93
N GLU A 224 -19.35 1.82 23.04
CA GLU A 224 -19.74 2.55 24.26
C GLU A 224 -18.60 3.45 24.79
N SER A 225 -17.36 2.97 24.66
CA SER A 225 -16.17 3.76 24.97
C SER A 225 -15.46 4.17 23.66
N PRO A 226 -15.69 5.38 23.14
CA PRO A 226 -15.22 5.78 21.81
C PRO A 226 -13.71 6.08 21.73
N LEU A 227 -13.06 6.38 22.87
CA LEU A 227 -11.66 6.85 22.87
C LEU A 227 -10.69 5.85 22.23
N PRO A 228 -10.67 4.52 22.56
CA PRO A 228 -9.78 3.57 21.92
C PRO A 228 -10.03 3.46 20.39
N ALA A 229 -11.29 3.49 19.98
CA ALA A 229 -11.68 3.43 18.58
C ALA A 229 -11.20 4.66 17.79
N VAL A 230 -11.41 5.86 18.35
CA VAL A 230 -10.93 7.12 17.74
C VAL A 230 -9.42 7.16 17.63
N LEU A 231 -8.69 6.75 18.69
CA LEU A 231 -7.23 6.67 18.67
C LEU A 231 -6.73 5.66 17.62
N MET A 232 -7.39 4.52 17.49
CA MET A 232 -7.06 3.51 16.47
C MET A 232 -7.32 4.05 15.06
N LEU A 233 -8.46 4.69 14.83
CA LEU A 233 -8.77 5.31 13.55
C LEU A 233 -7.76 6.41 13.19
N PHE A 234 -7.40 7.25 14.17
CA PHE A 234 -6.37 8.27 14.00
C PHE A 234 -5.02 7.66 13.63
N TYR A 235 -4.60 6.60 14.31
CA TYR A 235 -3.37 5.89 13.99
C TYR A 235 -3.39 5.27 12.58
N LEU A 236 -4.48 4.62 12.20
CA LEU A 236 -4.66 4.05 10.87
C LEU A 236 -4.67 5.12 9.76
N ALA A 237 -5.28 6.27 10.03
CA ALA A 237 -5.23 7.43 9.14
C ALA A 237 -3.81 7.99 9.04
N PHE A 238 -3.09 8.09 10.17
CA PHE A 238 -1.69 8.51 10.23
C PHE A 238 -0.77 7.58 9.41
N ILE A 239 -0.93 6.26 9.52
CA ILE A 239 -0.18 5.29 8.69
C ILE A 239 -0.36 5.66 7.20
N SER A 240 -1.59 5.83 6.76
CA SER A 240 -1.89 6.16 5.36
C SER A 240 -1.31 7.52 4.98
N ALA A 241 -1.55 8.55 5.78
CA ALA A 241 -1.07 9.90 5.52
C ALA A 241 0.47 9.97 5.44
N CYS A 242 1.15 9.38 6.40
CA CYS A 242 2.60 9.43 6.52
C CYS A 242 3.28 8.57 5.44
N ALA A 243 2.91 7.27 5.35
CA ALA A 243 3.58 6.34 4.45
C ALA A 243 3.38 6.72 2.97
N TYR A 244 2.15 7.03 2.55
CA TYR A 244 1.91 7.42 1.15
C TYR A 244 2.50 8.78 0.78
N SER A 245 2.57 9.74 1.71
CA SER A 245 3.24 11.02 1.45
C SER A 245 4.73 10.84 1.23
N ILE A 246 5.39 10.06 2.10
CA ILE A 246 6.82 9.74 1.96
C ILE A 246 7.05 8.91 0.69
N TRP A 247 6.23 7.89 0.43
CA TRP A 247 6.34 7.03 -0.75
C TRP A 247 6.18 7.81 -2.05
N SER A 248 5.19 8.69 -2.12
CA SER A 248 4.99 9.59 -3.28
C SER A 248 6.18 10.49 -3.51
N LEU A 249 6.79 11.00 -2.43
CA LEU A 249 8.00 11.82 -2.50
C LEU A 249 9.20 11.00 -2.99
N LEU A 250 9.34 9.76 -2.55
CA LEU A 250 10.39 8.86 -3.04
C LEU A 250 10.20 8.53 -4.52
N LEU A 251 8.99 8.24 -4.96
CA LEU A 251 8.66 8.00 -6.36
C LEU A 251 8.92 9.23 -7.25
N LYS A 252 8.73 10.44 -6.71
CA LYS A 252 9.06 11.68 -7.44
C LYS A 252 10.52 11.72 -7.87
N TYR A 253 11.44 11.36 -6.98
CA TYR A 253 12.87 11.55 -7.16
C TYR A 253 13.64 10.29 -7.58
N ASN A 254 13.02 9.11 -7.52
CA ASN A 254 13.67 7.84 -7.85
C ASN A 254 12.91 7.08 -8.94
N PRO A 255 13.57 6.13 -9.65
CA PRO A 255 12.89 5.17 -10.53
C PRO A 255 11.81 4.38 -9.76
N VAL A 256 10.71 4.03 -10.45
CA VAL A 256 9.62 3.27 -9.84
C VAL A 256 10.12 1.92 -9.34
N SER A 257 10.92 1.22 -10.15
CA SER A 257 11.50 -0.08 -9.78
C SER A 257 12.35 -0.02 -8.51
N LYS A 258 13.13 1.07 -8.35
CA LYS A 258 14.01 1.27 -7.19
C LYS A 258 13.25 1.39 -5.87
N ILE A 259 12.09 2.01 -5.91
CA ILE A 259 11.25 2.20 -4.71
C ILE A 259 10.28 1.03 -4.53
N ALA A 260 9.59 0.61 -5.59
CA ALA A 260 8.59 -0.44 -5.53
C ALA A 260 9.12 -1.75 -4.93
N VAL A 261 10.39 -2.10 -5.20
CA VAL A 261 11.02 -3.33 -4.69
C VAL A 261 11.02 -3.41 -3.15
N PHE A 262 11.01 -2.28 -2.45
CA PHE A 262 10.87 -2.26 -0.99
C PHE A 262 9.48 -2.69 -0.52
N GLY A 263 8.47 -2.71 -1.40
CA GLY A 263 7.15 -3.25 -1.11
C GLY A 263 7.18 -4.71 -0.67
N PHE A 264 8.20 -5.49 -1.05
CA PHE A 264 8.41 -6.85 -0.55
C PHE A 264 8.64 -6.90 0.98
N MET A 265 9.03 -5.79 1.61
CA MET A 265 9.18 -5.71 3.06
C MET A 265 7.82 -5.62 3.79
N ASN A 266 6.73 -5.24 3.12
CA ASN A 266 5.42 -5.09 3.77
C ASN A 266 4.96 -6.37 4.48
N PRO A 267 4.89 -7.54 3.83
CA PRO A 267 4.49 -8.77 4.51
C PRO A 267 5.50 -9.21 5.57
N VAL A 268 6.78 -8.97 5.38
CA VAL A 268 7.81 -9.30 6.37
C VAL A 268 7.60 -8.46 7.65
N CYS A 269 7.43 -7.14 7.49
CA CYS A 269 7.11 -6.26 8.61
C CYS A 269 5.74 -6.62 9.24
N GLY A 270 4.77 -7.00 8.41
CA GLY A 270 3.44 -7.41 8.87
C GLY A 270 3.49 -8.63 9.79
N VAL A 271 4.23 -9.67 9.41
CA VAL A 271 4.42 -10.89 10.22
C VAL A 271 5.11 -10.55 11.55
N LEU A 272 6.22 -9.79 11.51
CA LEU A 272 6.96 -9.41 12.70
C LEU A 272 6.12 -8.58 13.67
N LEU A 273 5.37 -7.60 13.16
CA LEU A 273 4.54 -6.73 13.99
C LEU A 273 3.27 -7.42 14.50
N SER A 274 2.67 -8.31 13.70
CA SER A 274 1.56 -9.16 14.17
C SER A 274 1.99 -10.08 15.30
N ALA A 275 3.19 -10.65 15.21
CA ALA A 275 3.75 -11.46 16.27
C ALA A 275 3.91 -10.70 17.59
N LEU A 276 4.38 -9.45 17.51
CA LEU A 276 4.59 -8.61 18.69
C LEU A 276 3.28 -8.08 19.28
N LEU A 277 2.32 -7.67 18.43
CA LEU A 277 1.10 -6.99 18.87
C LEU A 277 -0.05 -7.94 19.19
N LEU A 278 -0.11 -9.12 18.54
CA LEU A 278 -1.16 -10.11 18.71
C LEU A 278 -0.69 -11.35 19.49
N GLY A 279 0.56 -11.38 19.95
CA GLY A 279 1.13 -12.51 20.67
C GLY A 279 1.42 -13.74 19.80
N GLU A 280 1.45 -13.59 18.47
CA GLU A 280 1.69 -14.65 17.48
C GLU A 280 3.18 -14.93 17.27
N ALA A 281 4.02 -14.83 18.32
CA ALA A 281 5.49 -14.90 18.22
C ALA A 281 6.00 -16.20 17.58
N GLN A 282 5.31 -17.32 17.77
CA GLN A 282 5.70 -18.60 17.17
C GLN A 282 5.65 -18.59 15.62
N GLN A 283 4.87 -17.70 15.01
CA GLN A 283 4.81 -17.58 13.56
C GLN A 283 5.95 -16.73 12.99
N ALA A 284 6.42 -15.72 13.74
CA ALA A 284 7.45 -14.80 13.27
C ALA A 284 8.87 -15.43 13.24
N PHE A 285 9.15 -16.31 14.21
CA PHE A 285 10.47 -16.92 14.37
C PHE A 285 10.59 -18.30 13.70
N ARG A 286 9.77 -18.59 12.70
CA ARG A 286 9.91 -19.79 11.88
C ARG A 286 11.07 -19.68 10.91
N LEU A 287 11.60 -20.83 10.49
CA LEU A 287 12.66 -20.90 9.48
C LEU A 287 12.24 -20.24 8.17
N GLU A 288 10.98 -20.38 7.81
CA GLU A 288 10.37 -19.78 6.62
C GLU A 288 10.45 -18.24 6.64
N SER A 289 10.25 -17.62 7.80
CA SER A 289 10.35 -16.16 7.96
C SER A 289 11.79 -15.67 7.76
N LEU A 290 12.78 -16.42 8.25
CA LEU A 290 14.20 -16.11 8.04
C LEU A 290 14.59 -16.27 6.56
N ILE A 291 14.19 -17.36 5.92
CA ILE A 291 14.44 -17.60 4.49
C ILE A 291 13.79 -16.50 3.65
N ALA A 292 12.54 -16.15 3.96
CA ALA A 292 11.83 -15.07 3.26
C ALA A 292 12.57 -13.73 3.39
N LEU A 293 13.04 -13.37 4.59
CA LEU A 293 13.81 -12.15 4.82
C LEU A 293 15.08 -12.11 3.96
N VAL A 294 15.82 -13.22 3.88
CA VAL A 294 17.04 -13.34 3.05
C VAL A 294 16.69 -13.17 1.56
N LEU A 295 15.67 -13.87 1.06
CA LEU A 295 15.27 -13.81 -0.35
C LEU A 295 14.78 -12.41 -0.73
N VAL A 296 13.95 -11.78 0.09
CA VAL A 296 13.45 -10.42 -0.11
C VAL A 296 14.61 -9.42 -0.11
N SER A 297 15.51 -9.51 0.87
CA SER A 297 16.68 -8.63 0.96
C SER A 297 17.62 -8.78 -0.24
N ALA A 298 17.85 -9.99 -0.71
CA ALA A 298 18.63 -10.25 -1.92
C ALA A 298 17.94 -9.66 -3.17
N GLY A 299 16.62 -9.82 -3.30
CA GLY A 299 15.83 -9.22 -4.38
C GLY A 299 15.93 -7.70 -4.40
N ILE A 300 15.76 -7.05 -3.25
CA ILE A 300 15.90 -5.59 -3.08
C ILE A 300 17.31 -5.14 -3.48
N PHE A 301 18.34 -5.85 -3.01
CA PHE A 301 19.73 -5.52 -3.31
C PHE A 301 20.04 -5.62 -4.81
N ILE A 302 19.62 -6.69 -5.47
CA ILE A 302 19.85 -6.92 -6.90
C ILE A 302 19.17 -5.83 -7.74
N VAL A 303 17.90 -5.50 -7.48
CA VAL A 303 17.20 -4.44 -8.21
C VAL A 303 17.88 -3.09 -8.02
N ASN A 304 18.25 -2.74 -6.79
CA ASN A 304 18.80 -1.42 -6.49
C ASN A 304 20.26 -1.24 -6.94
N LYS A 305 21.10 -2.27 -6.85
CA LYS A 305 22.53 -2.14 -7.14
C LYS A 305 22.88 -2.50 -8.58
N MET A 306 22.19 -3.47 -9.16
CA MET A 306 22.51 -3.99 -10.50
C MET A 306 21.48 -3.58 -11.55
N GLY A 307 20.25 -3.22 -11.16
CA GLY A 307 19.19 -2.84 -12.08
C GLY A 307 19.38 -1.50 -12.79
N GLU A 308 20.28 -0.64 -12.28
CA GLU A 308 20.62 0.66 -12.88
C GLU A 308 21.85 0.60 -13.79
N ARG A 309 22.60 -0.51 -13.83
CA ARG A 309 23.90 -0.61 -14.52
C ARG A 309 23.84 -0.98 -16.00
N ASN A 310 22.62 -1.10 -16.61
CA ASN A 310 22.47 -1.42 -18.04
C ASN A 310 21.43 -0.49 -18.69
#